data_ff71451f0b078e2ae23d071b03e0966d
#
_entry.id   ff71451f0b078e2ae23d071b03e0966d
#
_cell.length_a   1.000
_cell.length_b   1.000
_cell.length_c   1.000
_cell.angle_alpha   90.00
_cell.angle_beta   90.00
_cell.angle_gamma   90.00
#
_symmetry.space_group_name_H-M   'P 1'
#
loop_
_entity.id
_entity.type
_entity.pdbx_description
1 polymer ?
#
loop_
_entity_poly.entity_id
_entity_poly.type
_entity_poly.pdbx_seq_one_letter_code
_entity_poly.pdbx_strand_id
1 'polypeptide(L)'
;MSFYKNKQNHKIAYKSLKGRGLGIIFIHGLNSDMNGAKALTVERYARKNKLNFIRFDCRGHGKSEGKFEEFTISDWKKDLLDIIDNVAKGPQILIGSSMGGWLMMLAAKARPQRIKGMIGLAAAPDFGKDLYNALNKKNKKEVNTKGITKYTSYGFPFYLTKKFFIEAEKNRVLKKQFHYTKPLVLIHGLKDDVVKEDVPRQILKKVTG
;
A
#
# COMPACT_ATOMS: atom_id res chain seq x y z
N MET A 1 16.63 -12.13 4.49
CA MET A 1 15.21 -11.88 4.74
C MET A 1 14.99 -11.96 6.23
N SER A 2 14.26 -11.02 6.81
CA SER A 2 13.96 -10.95 8.25
C SER A 2 12.46 -10.96 8.46
N PHE A 3 12.04 -11.23 9.69
CA PHE A 3 10.62 -11.23 10.08
C PHE A 3 10.43 -10.33 11.30
N TYR A 4 9.40 -9.50 11.26
CA TYR A 4 8.88 -8.79 12.40
C TYR A 4 7.60 -9.50 12.87
N LYS A 5 7.48 -9.74 14.16
CA LYS A 5 6.30 -10.36 14.77
C LYS A 5 5.42 -9.27 15.36
N ASN A 6 4.24 -9.07 14.79
CA ASN A 6 3.34 -8.03 15.25
C ASN A 6 2.60 -8.40 16.54
N LYS A 7 1.87 -7.47 17.14
CA LYS A 7 1.12 -7.68 18.38
C LYS A 7 0.03 -8.77 18.28
N GLN A 8 -0.39 -9.11 17.06
CA GLN A 8 -1.35 -10.19 16.80
C GLN A 8 -0.66 -11.52 16.50
N ASN A 9 0.65 -11.60 16.75
CA ASN A 9 1.49 -12.79 16.58
C ASN A 9 1.76 -13.21 15.10
N HIS A 10 1.41 -12.39 14.10
CA HIS A 10 1.71 -12.67 12.70
C HIS A 10 3.13 -12.23 12.35
N LYS A 11 3.80 -13.00 11.50
CA LYS A 11 5.12 -12.68 10.95
C LYS A 11 4.98 -11.84 9.69
N ILE A 12 5.58 -10.65 9.70
CA ILE A 12 5.70 -9.75 8.55
C ILE A 12 7.12 -9.89 7.99
N ALA A 13 7.23 -10.36 6.76
CA ALA A 13 8.50 -10.52 6.07
C ALA A 13 9.01 -9.17 5.56
N TYR A 14 10.30 -8.89 5.75
CA TYR A 14 10.93 -7.68 5.23
C TYR A 14 12.38 -7.89 4.86
N LYS A 15 12.91 -6.99 4.03
CA LYS A 15 14.34 -6.79 3.79
C LYS A 15 14.72 -5.36 4.07
N SER A 16 15.90 -5.17 4.66
CA SER A 16 16.41 -3.84 4.97
C SER A 16 17.86 -3.67 4.53
N LEU A 17 18.21 -2.45 4.15
CA LEU A 17 19.58 -1.98 3.96
C LEU A 17 19.87 -0.93 5.03
N LYS A 18 21.00 -1.07 5.68
CA LYS A 18 21.55 -0.03 6.54
C LYS A 18 22.31 0.98 5.68
N GLY A 19 22.05 2.25 5.93
CA GLY A 19 22.68 3.35 5.21
C GLY A 19 22.70 4.63 6.06
N ARG A 20 22.64 5.78 5.40
CA ARG A 20 22.71 7.11 6.04
C ARG A 20 21.45 7.93 5.75
N GLY A 21 21.21 8.97 6.55
CA GLY A 21 20.15 9.95 6.32
C GLY A 21 18.73 9.40 6.52
N LEU A 22 17.80 9.95 5.75
CA LEU A 22 16.38 9.53 5.76
C LEU A 22 16.25 8.08 5.31
N GLY A 23 15.34 7.35 5.96
CA GLY A 23 14.97 6.00 5.51
C GLY A 23 14.00 6.06 4.33
N ILE A 24 14.02 5.02 3.52
CA ILE A 24 13.04 4.80 2.44
C ILE A 24 12.29 3.51 2.75
N ILE A 25 10.95 3.55 2.73
CA ILE A 25 10.11 2.35 2.82
C ILE A 25 9.35 2.19 1.51
N PHE A 26 9.53 1.05 0.84
CA PHE A 26 8.76 0.69 -0.34
C PHE A 26 7.54 -0.16 0.05
N ILE A 27 6.36 0.22 -0.47
CA ILE A 27 5.07 -0.41 -0.21
C ILE A 27 4.50 -0.94 -1.53
N HIS A 28 4.30 -2.25 -1.63
CA HIS A 28 3.81 -2.90 -2.85
C HIS A 28 2.31 -2.69 -3.11
N GLY A 29 1.84 -3.08 -4.29
CA GLY A 29 0.43 -3.03 -4.68
C GLY A 29 -0.37 -4.25 -4.23
N LEU A 30 -1.69 -4.21 -4.49
CA LEU A 30 -2.60 -5.33 -4.23
C LEU A 30 -2.16 -6.57 -5.02
N ASN A 31 -2.22 -7.74 -4.39
CA ASN A 31 -1.82 -9.02 -4.98
C ASN A 31 -0.40 -9.03 -5.58
N SER A 32 0.50 -8.25 -4.97
CA SER A 32 1.93 -8.15 -5.32
C SER A 32 2.79 -8.47 -4.10
N ASP A 33 4.10 -8.35 -4.23
CA ASP A 33 5.02 -8.57 -3.12
C ASP A 33 6.20 -7.59 -3.12
N MET A 34 7.07 -7.70 -2.11
CA MET A 34 8.25 -6.86 -1.96
C MET A 34 9.36 -7.15 -2.99
N ASN A 35 9.24 -8.17 -3.85
CA ASN A 35 10.25 -8.54 -4.85
C ASN A 35 9.88 -8.07 -6.27
N GLY A 36 8.79 -7.33 -6.42
CA GLY A 36 8.41 -6.74 -7.70
C GLY A 36 9.48 -5.80 -8.26
N ALA A 37 9.51 -5.64 -9.59
CA ALA A 37 10.54 -4.86 -10.30
C ALA A 37 10.73 -3.44 -9.75
N LYS A 38 9.63 -2.75 -9.38
CA LYS A 38 9.68 -1.40 -8.80
C LYS A 38 10.44 -1.40 -7.45
N ALA A 39 10.13 -2.36 -6.57
CA ALA A 39 10.79 -2.49 -5.25
C ALA A 39 12.30 -2.76 -5.40
N LEU A 40 12.66 -3.68 -6.30
CA LEU A 40 14.05 -4.01 -6.56
C LEU A 40 14.83 -2.86 -7.21
N THR A 41 14.17 -2.06 -8.05
CA THR A 41 14.79 -0.85 -8.65
C THR A 41 15.09 0.19 -7.58
N VAL A 42 14.15 0.46 -6.66
CA VAL A 42 14.38 1.38 -5.54
C VAL A 42 15.47 0.83 -4.60
N GLU A 43 15.49 -0.49 -4.35
CA GLU A 43 16.56 -1.11 -3.54
C GLU A 43 17.94 -0.91 -4.18
N ARG A 44 18.09 -1.12 -5.51
CA ARG A 44 19.36 -0.89 -6.22
C ARG A 44 19.81 0.58 -6.08
N TYR A 45 18.89 1.52 -6.25
CA TYR A 45 19.18 2.95 -6.05
C TYR A 45 19.63 3.24 -4.61
N ALA A 46 18.89 2.74 -3.61
CA ALA A 46 19.24 2.92 -2.21
C ALA A 46 20.60 2.33 -1.86
N ARG A 47 20.92 1.15 -2.37
CA ARG A 47 22.21 0.49 -2.20
C ARG A 47 23.36 1.30 -2.81
N LYS A 48 23.20 1.75 -4.06
CA LYS A 48 24.20 2.59 -4.75
C LYS A 48 24.49 3.87 -3.99
N ASN A 49 23.47 4.49 -3.40
CA ASN A 49 23.56 5.76 -2.68
C ASN A 49 23.75 5.60 -1.16
N LYS A 50 23.95 4.39 -0.67
CA LYS A 50 24.17 4.07 0.75
C LYS A 50 23.06 4.61 1.66
N LEU A 51 21.78 4.53 1.20
CA LEU A 51 20.60 5.00 1.93
C LEU A 51 20.02 3.89 2.81
N ASN A 52 19.37 4.27 3.92
CA ASN A 52 18.51 3.35 4.67
C ASN A 52 17.32 2.96 3.80
N PHE A 53 17.02 1.66 3.71
CA PHE A 53 15.91 1.18 2.87
C PHE A 53 15.22 -0.02 3.51
N ILE A 54 13.91 -0.07 3.41
CA ILE A 54 13.08 -1.22 3.81
C ILE A 54 12.06 -1.50 2.70
N ARG A 55 11.86 -2.78 2.40
CA ARG A 55 10.71 -3.31 1.67
C ARG A 55 10.15 -4.50 2.42
N PHE A 56 8.85 -4.66 2.42
CA PHE A 56 8.16 -5.67 3.21
C PHE A 56 6.93 -6.19 2.46
N ASP A 57 6.46 -7.35 2.85
CA ASP A 57 5.21 -7.93 2.42
C ASP A 57 4.12 -7.63 3.45
N CYS A 58 3.00 -7.09 3.02
CA CYS A 58 1.80 -7.03 3.86
C CYS A 58 1.31 -8.45 4.18
N ARG A 59 0.62 -8.65 5.30
CA ARG A 59 0.00 -9.95 5.63
C ARG A 59 -0.84 -10.48 4.48
N GLY A 60 -0.78 -11.79 4.25
CA GLY A 60 -1.44 -12.44 3.13
C GLY A 60 -0.80 -12.21 1.76
N HIS A 61 0.39 -11.56 1.72
CA HIS A 61 1.18 -11.34 0.51
C HIS A 61 2.59 -11.92 0.67
N GLY A 62 3.17 -12.33 -0.45
CA GLY A 62 4.58 -12.74 -0.54
C GLY A 62 4.99 -13.80 0.48
N LYS A 63 5.85 -13.44 1.42
CA LYS A 63 6.37 -14.30 2.49
C LYS A 63 5.84 -13.97 3.89
N SER A 64 4.94 -12.99 3.99
CA SER A 64 4.23 -12.71 5.24
C SER A 64 3.13 -13.72 5.50
N GLU A 65 2.82 -13.91 6.78
CA GLU A 65 1.84 -14.91 7.23
C GLU A 65 0.40 -14.58 6.82
N GLY A 66 -0.44 -15.65 6.79
CA GLY A 66 -1.89 -15.61 6.55
C GLY A 66 -2.26 -15.69 5.09
N LYS A 67 -3.56 -15.81 4.82
CA LYS A 67 -4.12 -15.83 3.47
C LYS A 67 -4.64 -14.44 3.12
N PHE A 68 -4.56 -14.06 1.85
CA PHE A 68 -4.98 -12.75 1.35
C PHE A 68 -6.39 -12.35 1.82
N GLU A 69 -7.34 -13.26 1.73
CA GLU A 69 -8.75 -13.05 2.07
C GLU A 69 -9.03 -12.81 3.56
N GLU A 70 -8.07 -13.08 4.43
CA GLU A 70 -8.19 -12.84 5.87
C GLU A 70 -7.99 -11.37 6.23
N PHE A 71 -7.32 -10.59 5.35
CA PHE A 71 -6.86 -9.23 5.63
C PHE A 71 -7.53 -8.18 4.75
N THR A 72 -7.39 -6.94 5.18
CA THR A 72 -8.02 -5.78 4.58
C THR A 72 -7.07 -4.58 4.56
N ILE A 73 -7.51 -3.47 3.97
CA ILE A 73 -6.78 -2.18 4.00
C ILE A 73 -6.43 -1.76 5.44
N SER A 74 -7.32 -2.01 6.41
CA SER A 74 -7.06 -1.71 7.83
C SER A 74 -5.90 -2.53 8.39
N ASP A 75 -5.79 -3.79 8.01
CA ASP A 75 -4.74 -4.68 8.46
C ASP A 75 -3.40 -4.32 7.81
N TRP A 76 -3.38 -4.09 6.49
CA TRP A 76 -2.17 -3.69 5.75
C TRP A 76 -1.67 -2.29 6.15
N LYS A 77 -2.57 -1.36 6.51
CA LYS A 77 -2.20 -0.11 7.16
C LYS A 77 -1.46 -0.36 8.48
N LYS A 78 -1.97 -1.28 9.33
CA LYS A 78 -1.30 -1.65 10.59
C LYS A 78 0.08 -2.23 10.34
N ASP A 79 0.21 -3.12 9.33
CA ASP A 79 1.50 -3.70 8.96
C ASP A 79 2.54 -2.62 8.61
N LEU A 80 2.13 -1.62 7.79
CA LEU A 80 3.01 -0.50 7.46
C LEU A 80 3.36 0.34 8.71
N LEU A 81 2.39 0.59 9.59
CA LEU A 81 2.65 1.31 10.84
C LEU A 81 3.59 0.52 11.76
N ASP A 82 3.44 -0.79 11.86
CA ASP A 82 4.34 -1.66 12.61
C ASP A 82 5.78 -1.60 12.05
N ILE A 83 5.95 -1.62 10.74
CA ILE A 83 7.26 -1.45 10.09
C ILE A 83 7.85 -0.06 10.40
N ILE A 84 7.05 1.01 10.35
CA ILE A 84 7.50 2.38 10.66
C ILE A 84 7.91 2.51 12.12
N ASP A 85 7.13 1.93 13.03
CA ASP A 85 7.31 2.15 14.46
C ASP A 85 8.38 1.22 15.08
N ASN A 86 8.53 -0.01 14.58
CA ASN A 86 9.33 -1.04 15.24
C ASN A 86 10.55 -1.51 14.43
N VAL A 87 10.56 -1.29 13.11
CA VAL A 87 11.67 -1.75 12.23
C VAL A 87 12.47 -0.56 11.69
N ALA A 88 11.77 0.46 11.19
CA ALA A 88 12.41 1.65 10.63
C ALA A 88 12.89 2.61 11.71
N LYS A 89 14.12 3.12 11.55
CA LYS A 89 14.69 4.13 12.47
C LYS A 89 14.57 5.54 11.87
N GLY A 90 14.22 6.51 12.71
CA GLY A 90 14.16 7.91 12.34
C GLY A 90 13.10 8.27 11.27
N PRO A 91 13.24 9.43 10.63
CA PRO A 91 12.29 9.89 9.61
C PRO A 91 12.35 9.08 8.32
N GLN A 92 11.21 8.93 7.62
CA GLN A 92 11.06 8.08 6.44
C GLN A 92 10.52 8.85 5.24
N ILE A 93 10.95 8.46 4.05
CA ILE A 93 10.27 8.71 2.78
C ILE A 93 9.51 7.43 2.41
N LEU A 94 8.24 7.54 2.09
CA LEU A 94 7.43 6.41 1.65
C LEU A 94 7.32 6.39 0.13
N ILE A 95 7.54 5.22 -0.47
CA ILE A 95 7.33 4.99 -1.91
C ILE A 95 6.26 3.92 -2.06
N GLY A 96 5.07 4.32 -2.51
CA GLY A 96 3.91 3.44 -2.60
C GLY A 96 3.49 3.17 -4.04
N SER A 97 3.36 1.89 -4.43
CA SER A 97 2.84 1.49 -5.73
C SER A 97 1.38 1.06 -5.63
N SER A 98 0.50 1.64 -6.47
CA SER A 98 -0.93 1.28 -6.51
C SER A 98 -1.58 1.34 -5.11
N MET A 99 -2.07 0.21 -4.57
CA MET A 99 -2.54 0.11 -3.17
C MET A 99 -1.51 0.65 -2.17
N GLY A 100 -0.22 0.44 -2.41
CA GLY A 100 0.84 0.98 -1.55
C GLY A 100 0.81 2.51 -1.47
N GLY A 101 0.37 3.20 -2.52
CA GLY A 101 0.11 4.64 -2.50
C GLY A 101 -1.02 5.03 -1.56
N TRP A 102 -2.06 4.21 -1.45
CA TRP A 102 -3.13 4.42 -0.46
C TRP A 102 -2.61 4.23 0.97
N LEU A 103 -1.92 3.11 1.22
CA LEU A 103 -1.34 2.83 2.54
C LEU A 103 -0.34 3.90 2.97
N MET A 104 0.46 4.42 2.05
CA MET A 104 1.38 5.53 2.24
C MET A 104 0.67 6.79 2.77
N MET A 105 -0.45 7.19 2.15
CA MET A 105 -1.24 8.35 2.59
C MET A 105 -1.87 8.11 3.97
N LEU A 106 -2.38 6.90 4.24
CA LEU A 106 -2.91 6.52 5.54
C LEU A 106 -1.83 6.57 6.63
N ALA A 107 -0.62 6.12 6.32
CA ALA A 107 0.51 6.15 7.25
C ALA A 107 1.00 7.60 7.51
N ALA A 108 1.07 8.44 6.48
CA ALA A 108 1.44 9.85 6.63
C ALA A 108 0.46 10.60 7.54
N LYS A 109 -0.84 10.32 7.43
CA LYS A 109 -1.86 10.86 8.32
C LYS A 109 -1.70 10.35 9.76
N ALA A 110 -1.33 9.09 9.94
CA ALA A 110 -1.20 8.46 11.27
C ALA A 110 0.15 8.78 11.95
N ARG A 111 1.19 9.10 11.18
CA ARG A 111 2.56 9.36 11.68
C ARG A 111 3.19 10.60 11.01
N PRO A 112 2.55 11.79 11.09
CA PRO A 112 2.97 12.98 10.34
C PRO A 112 4.40 13.42 10.68
N GLN A 113 4.87 13.16 11.90
CA GLN A 113 6.22 13.50 12.32
C GLN A 113 7.30 12.56 11.74
N ARG A 114 6.91 11.32 11.47
CA ARG A 114 7.81 10.29 10.94
C ARG A 114 7.96 10.35 9.42
N ILE A 115 6.95 10.83 8.69
CA ILE A 115 6.94 10.81 7.23
C ILE A 115 7.35 12.18 6.69
N LYS A 116 8.50 12.23 6.02
CA LYS A 116 9.12 13.45 5.48
C LYS A 116 8.97 13.62 3.97
N GLY A 117 8.43 12.63 3.29
CA GLY A 117 8.13 12.70 1.86
C GLY A 117 7.33 11.48 1.41
N MET A 118 6.60 11.63 0.31
CA MET A 118 5.84 10.56 -0.31
C MET A 118 6.08 10.54 -1.82
N ILE A 119 6.25 9.34 -2.39
CA ILE A 119 6.33 9.12 -3.84
C ILE A 119 5.29 8.05 -4.21
N GLY A 120 4.29 8.43 -4.98
CA GLY A 120 3.26 7.53 -5.48
C GLY A 120 3.57 7.07 -6.90
N LEU A 121 3.66 5.76 -7.10
CA LEU A 121 3.83 5.12 -8.40
C LEU A 121 2.50 4.51 -8.83
N ALA A 122 1.78 5.13 -9.76
CA ALA A 122 0.40 4.80 -10.09
C ALA A 122 -0.44 4.61 -8.80
N ALA A 123 -0.33 5.58 -7.87
CA ALA A 123 -1.01 5.50 -6.58
C ALA A 123 -2.52 5.41 -6.76
N ALA A 124 -3.16 4.45 -6.10
CA ALA A 124 -4.58 4.17 -6.22
C ALA A 124 -5.29 4.23 -4.85
N PRO A 125 -5.42 5.42 -4.24
CA PRO A 125 -6.21 5.55 -3.03
C PRO A 125 -7.70 5.32 -3.31
N ASP A 126 -8.42 4.80 -2.31
CA ASP A 126 -9.88 4.64 -2.30
C ASP A 126 -10.48 3.75 -3.42
N PHE A 127 -9.66 2.92 -4.09
CA PHE A 127 -10.09 2.10 -5.24
C PHE A 127 -11.16 1.05 -4.89
N GLY A 128 -11.44 0.80 -3.62
CA GLY A 128 -12.37 -0.24 -3.19
C GLY A 128 -13.76 -0.12 -3.80
N LYS A 129 -14.29 1.11 -3.94
CA LYS A 129 -15.59 1.38 -4.57
C LYS A 129 -15.56 1.05 -6.07
N ASP A 130 -14.51 1.48 -6.76
CA ASP A 130 -14.38 1.24 -8.20
C ASP A 130 -14.18 -0.26 -8.49
N LEU A 131 -13.39 -0.95 -7.66
CA LEU A 131 -13.24 -2.39 -7.74
C LEU A 131 -14.57 -3.12 -7.51
N TYR A 132 -15.37 -2.72 -6.52
CA TYR A 132 -16.69 -3.29 -6.30
C TYR A 132 -17.62 -3.04 -7.51
N ASN A 133 -17.61 -1.84 -8.06
CA ASN A 133 -18.42 -1.48 -9.23
C ASN A 133 -18.03 -2.30 -10.47
N ALA A 134 -16.74 -2.60 -10.65
CA ALA A 134 -16.22 -3.41 -11.74
C ALA A 134 -16.55 -4.91 -11.63
N LEU A 135 -16.98 -5.39 -10.45
CA LEU A 135 -17.43 -6.78 -10.32
C LEU A 135 -18.65 -7.06 -11.18
N ASN A 136 -18.68 -8.20 -11.84
CA ASN A 136 -19.87 -8.67 -12.56
C ASN A 136 -21.03 -9.02 -11.62
N LYS A 137 -22.22 -9.27 -12.17
CA LYS A 137 -23.44 -9.57 -11.38
C LYS A 137 -23.25 -10.79 -10.47
N LYS A 138 -22.58 -11.84 -10.95
CA LYS A 138 -22.31 -13.07 -10.18
C LYS A 138 -21.42 -12.77 -8.97
N ASN A 139 -20.27 -12.10 -9.20
CA ASN A 139 -19.34 -11.75 -8.12
C ASN A 139 -19.98 -10.84 -7.07
N LYS A 140 -20.76 -9.82 -7.49
CA LYS A 140 -21.52 -8.96 -6.56
C LYS A 140 -22.49 -9.77 -5.71
N LYS A 141 -23.25 -10.69 -6.32
CA LYS A 141 -24.15 -11.58 -5.58
C LYS A 141 -23.38 -12.43 -4.57
N GLU A 142 -22.27 -13.05 -4.96
CA GLU A 142 -21.45 -13.88 -4.07
C GLU A 142 -20.89 -13.07 -2.88
N VAL A 143 -20.32 -11.89 -3.12
CA VAL A 143 -19.84 -11.02 -2.03
C VAL A 143 -20.97 -10.68 -1.05
N ASN A 144 -22.17 -10.37 -1.56
CA ASN A 144 -23.26 -9.93 -0.70
C ASN A 144 -23.89 -11.08 0.10
N THR A 145 -24.01 -12.29 -0.50
CA THR A 145 -24.71 -13.43 0.11
C THR A 145 -23.76 -14.40 0.83
N LYS A 146 -22.56 -14.67 0.25
CA LYS A 146 -21.58 -15.61 0.80
C LYS A 146 -20.46 -14.91 1.55
N GLY A 147 -20.35 -13.57 1.45
CA GLY A 147 -19.28 -12.78 2.04
C GLY A 147 -17.94 -12.79 1.29
N ILE A 148 -17.81 -13.58 0.22
CA ILE A 148 -16.56 -13.79 -0.53
C ILE A 148 -16.84 -14.14 -1.98
N THR A 149 -15.96 -13.70 -2.89
CA THR A 149 -15.96 -14.09 -4.31
C THR A 149 -14.55 -14.24 -4.84
N LYS A 150 -14.38 -15.16 -5.81
CA LYS A 150 -13.13 -15.28 -6.58
C LYS A 150 -13.10 -14.20 -7.65
N TYR A 151 -12.01 -13.44 -7.69
CA TYR A 151 -11.77 -12.42 -8.69
C TYR A 151 -10.43 -12.70 -9.39
N THR A 152 -10.36 -12.42 -10.69
CA THR A 152 -9.12 -12.59 -11.46
C THR A 152 -8.71 -11.26 -12.05
N SER A 153 -7.47 -10.86 -11.80
CA SER A 153 -6.85 -9.67 -12.39
C SER A 153 -5.52 -10.06 -13.02
N TYR A 154 -5.31 -9.68 -14.29
CA TYR A 154 -4.12 -10.05 -15.06
C TYR A 154 -3.78 -11.55 -15.04
N GLY A 155 -4.79 -12.42 -15.10
CA GLY A 155 -4.62 -13.88 -15.06
C GLY A 155 -4.36 -14.46 -13.66
N PHE A 156 -4.18 -13.64 -12.63
CA PHE A 156 -3.95 -14.09 -11.26
C PHE A 156 -5.24 -14.05 -10.44
N PRO A 157 -5.72 -15.21 -9.95
CA PRO A 157 -6.90 -15.27 -9.11
C PRO A 157 -6.58 -14.90 -7.65
N PHE A 158 -7.50 -14.20 -7.00
CA PHE A 158 -7.50 -13.94 -5.56
C PHE A 158 -8.94 -13.76 -5.07
N TYR A 159 -9.13 -13.71 -3.75
CA TYR A 159 -10.46 -13.65 -3.18
C TYR A 159 -10.75 -12.26 -2.61
N LEU A 160 -11.89 -11.68 -3.00
CA LEU A 160 -12.40 -10.43 -2.46
C LEU A 160 -13.52 -10.73 -1.47
N THR A 161 -13.43 -10.13 -0.29
CA THR A 161 -14.40 -10.34 0.79
C THR A 161 -15.30 -9.12 1.01
N LYS A 162 -16.50 -9.33 1.53
CA LYS A 162 -17.37 -8.23 1.97
C LYS A 162 -16.67 -7.35 3.02
N LYS A 163 -15.89 -7.97 3.92
CA LYS A 163 -15.07 -7.27 4.92
C LYS A 163 -14.05 -6.33 4.27
N PHE A 164 -13.38 -6.78 3.19
CA PHE A 164 -12.44 -5.92 2.44
C PHE A 164 -13.12 -4.64 1.96
N PHE A 165 -14.30 -4.72 1.34
CA PHE A 165 -15.00 -3.54 0.82
C PHE A 165 -15.49 -2.61 1.94
N ILE A 166 -15.97 -3.15 3.06
CA ILE A 166 -16.37 -2.38 4.24
C ILE A 166 -15.17 -1.60 4.80
N GLU A 167 -14.03 -2.27 4.99
CA GLU A 167 -12.83 -1.64 5.53
C GLU A 167 -12.17 -0.68 4.51
N ALA A 168 -12.30 -0.94 3.21
CA ALA A 168 -11.91 -0.01 2.16
C ALA A 168 -12.69 1.32 2.27
N GLU A 169 -14.01 1.28 2.45
CA GLU A 169 -14.83 2.49 2.62
C GLU A 169 -14.47 3.27 3.90
N LYS A 170 -14.20 2.59 5.01
CA LYS A 170 -13.78 3.23 6.28
C LYS A 170 -12.42 3.93 6.18
N ASN A 171 -11.53 3.44 5.33
CA ASN A 171 -10.17 3.96 5.17
C ASN A 171 -10.02 4.96 4.00
N ARG A 172 -11.11 5.51 3.47
CA ARG A 172 -11.02 6.49 2.38
C ARG A 172 -10.27 7.75 2.81
N VAL A 173 -9.27 8.12 2.01
CA VAL A 173 -8.42 9.28 2.26
C VAL A 173 -8.82 10.50 1.43
N LEU A 174 -9.44 10.30 0.26
CA LEU A 174 -9.86 11.37 -0.63
C LEU A 174 -11.27 11.92 -0.33
N LYS A 175 -11.96 11.35 0.65
CA LYS A 175 -13.29 11.82 1.08
C LYS A 175 -13.25 13.22 1.71
N LYS A 176 -12.14 13.53 2.41
CA LYS A 176 -11.88 14.83 3.04
C LYS A 176 -10.54 15.37 2.56
N GLN A 177 -10.28 16.65 2.82
CA GLN A 177 -8.94 17.19 2.62
C GLN A 177 -7.93 16.47 3.52
N PHE A 178 -6.73 16.33 3.01
CA PHE A 178 -5.60 15.70 3.67
C PHE A 178 -4.48 16.74 3.81
N HIS A 179 -4.30 17.27 5.01
CA HIS A 179 -3.24 18.24 5.27
C HIS A 179 -1.88 17.54 5.32
N TYR A 180 -0.99 17.93 4.39
CA TYR A 180 0.37 17.38 4.30
C TYR A 180 1.30 18.40 3.63
N THR A 181 2.22 18.95 4.42
CA THR A 181 3.13 20.06 4.05
C THR A 181 4.50 19.59 3.57
N LYS A 182 4.75 18.28 3.45
CA LYS A 182 6.03 17.72 3.00
C LYS A 182 5.95 17.38 1.52
N PRO A 183 7.10 17.17 0.84
CA PRO A 183 7.11 16.82 -0.58
C PRO A 183 6.24 15.59 -0.91
N LEU A 184 5.40 15.74 -1.92
CA LEU A 184 4.60 14.67 -2.53
C LEU A 184 4.89 14.64 -4.03
N VAL A 185 5.37 13.50 -4.53
CA VAL A 185 5.60 13.26 -5.95
C VAL A 185 4.67 12.15 -6.42
N LEU A 186 3.97 12.35 -7.53
CA LEU A 186 3.10 11.35 -8.14
C LEU A 186 3.60 11.06 -9.56
N ILE A 187 3.94 9.79 -9.81
CA ILE A 187 4.39 9.29 -11.12
C ILE A 187 3.31 8.36 -11.65
N HIS A 188 2.82 8.64 -12.86
CA HIS A 188 1.71 7.90 -13.46
C HIS A 188 1.92 7.68 -14.95
N GLY A 189 1.60 6.48 -15.43
CA GLY A 189 1.62 6.17 -16.85
C GLY A 189 0.37 6.69 -17.55
N LEU A 190 0.52 7.46 -18.62
CA LEU A 190 -0.63 7.99 -19.38
C LEU A 190 -1.49 6.90 -20.05
N LYS A 191 -0.94 5.70 -20.21
CA LYS A 191 -1.63 4.52 -20.76
C LYS A 191 -1.88 3.45 -19.71
N ASP A 192 -2.03 3.86 -18.43
CA ASP A 192 -2.36 2.92 -17.34
C ASP A 192 -3.85 2.55 -17.47
N ASP A 193 -4.10 1.27 -17.74
CA ASP A 193 -5.44 0.71 -17.92
C ASP A 193 -6.09 0.25 -16.61
N VAL A 194 -5.35 0.29 -15.50
CA VAL A 194 -5.81 -0.12 -14.17
C VAL A 194 -6.19 1.06 -13.31
N VAL A 195 -5.28 2.02 -13.21
CA VAL A 195 -5.47 3.24 -12.41
C VAL A 195 -5.64 4.40 -13.37
N LYS A 196 -6.83 5.00 -13.36
CA LYS A 196 -7.17 6.09 -14.28
C LYS A 196 -6.18 7.25 -14.18
N GLU A 197 -5.87 7.87 -15.31
CA GLU A 197 -4.89 8.97 -15.42
C GLU A 197 -5.26 10.23 -14.62
N ASP A 198 -6.52 10.39 -14.23
CA ASP A 198 -6.99 11.53 -13.45
C ASP A 198 -6.76 11.37 -11.93
N VAL A 199 -6.48 10.15 -11.45
CA VAL A 199 -6.29 9.86 -10.03
C VAL A 199 -5.19 10.72 -9.38
N PRO A 200 -4.00 10.93 -9.99
CA PRO A 200 -3.00 11.84 -9.44
C PRO A 200 -3.53 13.27 -9.24
N ARG A 201 -4.33 13.78 -10.17
CA ARG A 201 -4.96 15.11 -10.05
C ARG A 201 -5.98 15.14 -8.92
N GLN A 202 -6.75 14.06 -8.73
CA GLN A 202 -7.68 13.94 -7.60
C GLN A 202 -6.94 13.94 -6.26
N ILE A 203 -5.80 13.23 -6.16
CA ILE A 203 -4.94 13.25 -4.98
C ILE A 203 -4.48 14.68 -4.69
N LEU A 204 -3.90 15.38 -5.68
CA LEU A 204 -3.39 16.74 -5.52
C LEU A 204 -4.46 17.75 -5.10
N LYS A 205 -5.70 17.61 -5.60
CA LYS A 205 -6.85 18.45 -5.18
C LYS A 205 -7.24 18.25 -3.71
N LYS A 206 -6.87 17.12 -3.11
CA LYS A 206 -7.23 16.77 -1.72
C LYS A 206 -6.09 16.97 -0.73
N VAL A 207 -4.85 16.95 -1.23
CA VAL A 207 -3.68 17.24 -0.41
C VAL A 207 -3.50 18.75 -0.33
N THR A 208 -3.49 19.29 0.89
CA THR A 208 -3.34 20.72 1.17
C THR A 208 -2.16 20.93 2.11
N GLY A 209 -1.33 21.93 1.81
CA GLY A 209 -0.16 22.30 2.62
C GLY A 209 0.75 23.27 1.91
#